data_b1905bbc0a0156b64707feb9767317d7
#
_entry.id   b1905bbc0a0156b64707feb9767317d7
#
_cell.length_a   1.000
_cell.length_b   1.000
_cell.length_c   1.000
_cell.angle_alpha   90.00
_cell.angle_beta   90.00
_cell.angle_gamma   90.00
#
_symmetry.space_group_name_H-M   'P 1'
#
loop_
_entity.id
_entity.type
_entity.pdbx_description
1 polymer ?
#
loop_
_entity_poly.entity_id
_entity_poly.type
_entity_poly.pdbx_seq_one_letter_code
_entity_poly.pdbx_strand_id
1 'polypeptide(L)'
;MITETETAFLAVVRAFLTEEKAALGELAALTEKQWNHLFVLAAQHSLLSAVYDVVGKTPEFAELPDELRRQVKTQAMQSILQQVSRTALFLTDEKELEQLGVQPLVMKGIVCRSLYPKPDLRPSGDEDLLIP
;
A
#
# COMPACT_ATOMS: atom_id res chain seq x y z
N MET A 1 20.48 -15.26 -1.76
CA MET A 1 20.32 -15.30 -0.28
C MET A 1 19.47 -14.10 0.13
N ILE A 2 18.43 -14.33 0.89
CA ILE A 2 17.55 -13.26 1.39
C ILE A 2 18.25 -12.53 2.55
N THR A 3 18.29 -11.21 2.49
CA THR A 3 18.88 -10.37 3.53
C THR A 3 17.93 -10.20 4.74
N GLU A 4 18.44 -9.73 5.86
CA GLU A 4 17.62 -9.40 7.05
C GLU A 4 16.54 -8.37 6.72
N THR A 5 16.87 -7.37 5.90
CA THR A 5 15.90 -6.34 5.46
C THR A 5 14.79 -6.94 4.60
N GLU A 6 15.13 -7.83 3.67
CA GLU A 6 14.12 -8.50 2.83
C GLU A 6 13.25 -9.45 3.66
N THR A 7 13.83 -10.13 4.64
CA THR A 7 13.07 -10.98 5.58
C THR A 7 12.07 -10.13 6.39
N ALA A 8 12.52 -9.00 6.93
CA ALA A 8 11.66 -8.07 7.65
C ALA A 8 10.56 -7.48 6.74
N PHE A 9 10.90 -7.11 5.51
CA PHE A 9 9.93 -6.62 4.53
C PHE A 9 8.83 -7.66 4.25
N LEU A 10 9.22 -8.92 4.00
CA LEU A 10 8.24 -9.99 3.76
C LEU A 10 7.38 -10.27 4.98
N ALA A 11 7.95 -10.21 6.19
CA ALA A 11 7.18 -10.37 7.44
C ALA A 11 6.13 -9.25 7.59
N VAL A 12 6.48 -8.01 7.28
CA VAL A 12 5.56 -6.86 7.31
C VAL A 12 4.45 -7.01 6.28
N VAL A 13 4.77 -7.39 5.05
CA VAL A 13 3.78 -7.62 3.98
C VAL A 13 2.83 -8.75 4.37
N ARG A 14 3.33 -9.84 4.93
CA ARG A 14 2.51 -10.94 5.43
C ARG A 14 1.57 -10.46 6.54
N ALA A 15 2.07 -9.72 7.51
CA ALA A 15 1.26 -9.17 8.60
C ALA A 15 0.13 -8.27 8.07
N PHE A 16 0.38 -7.47 7.02
CA PHE A 16 -0.65 -6.68 6.36
C PHE A 16 -1.74 -7.55 5.74
N LEU A 17 -1.34 -8.59 5.00
CA LEU A 17 -2.28 -9.45 4.25
C LEU A 17 -3.12 -10.35 5.17
N THR A 18 -2.53 -10.83 6.27
CA THR A 18 -3.22 -11.73 7.21
C THR A 18 -3.92 -10.99 8.34
N GLU A 19 -3.71 -9.68 8.46
CA GLU A 19 -4.19 -8.85 9.57
C GLU A 19 -3.72 -9.37 10.96
N GLU A 20 -2.73 -10.25 10.96
CA GLU A 20 -2.13 -10.76 12.19
C GLU A 20 -1.22 -9.71 12.83
N LYS A 21 -1.48 -9.42 14.10
CA LYS A 21 -0.56 -8.63 14.93
C LYS A 21 0.61 -9.52 15.41
N ALA A 22 1.30 -10.17 14.47
CA ALA A 22 2.46 -10.96 14.82
C ALA A 22 3.53 -10.05 15.43
N ALA A 23 4.25 -10.57 16.42
CA ALA A 23 5.44 -9.92 16.92
C ALA A 23 6.42 -9.84 15.74
N LEU A 24 6.63 -8.64 15.22
CA LEU A 24 7.56 -8.37 14.13
C LEU A 24 8.98 -8.27 14.72
N GLY A 25 9.46 -9.37 15.33
CA GLY A 25 10.77 -9.45 15.96
C GLY A 25 11.90 -9.07 15.01
N GLU A 26 11.70 -9.27 13.72
CA GLU A 26 12.63 -8.89 12.66
C GLU A 26 12.87 -7.38 12.61
N LEU A 27 11.91 -6.55 13.05
CA LEU A 27 12.06 -5.10 13.05
C LEU A 27 13.01 -4.60 14.16
N ALA A 28 13.05 -5.27 15.29
CA ALA A 28 13.86 -4.88 16.43
C ALA A 28 15.37 -4.93 16.15
N ALA A 29 15.79 -5.78 15.22
CA ALA A 29 17.19 -5.95 14.85
C ALA A 29 17.66 -4.99 13.74
N LEU A 30 16.76 -4.23 13.10
CA LEU A 30 17.09 -3.37 11.98
C LEU A 30 17.79 -2.10 12.41
N THR A 31 18.93 -1.81 11.76
CA THR A 31 19.58 -0.50 11.84
C THR A 31 18.81 0.55 11.05
N GLU A 32 19.04 1.83 11.31
CA GLU A 32 18.43 2.94 10.55
C GLU A 32 18.64 2.80 9.03
N LYS A 33 19.84 2.37 8.61
CA LYS A 33 20.14 2.12 7.20
C LYS A 33 19.28 0.99 6.61
N GLN A 34 19.05 -0.06 7.38
CA GLN A 34 18.19 -1.18 6.97
C GLN A 34 16.71 -0.76 6.94
N TRP A 35 16.26 0.10 7.86
CA TRP A 35 14.93 0.71 7.80
C TRP A 35 14.74 1.55 6.53
N ASN A 36 15.71 2.39 6.18
CA ASN A 36 15.67 3.13 4.91
C ASN A 36 15.55 2.18 3.71
N HIS A 37 16.34 1.11 3.69
CA HIS A 37 16.30 0.11 2.62
C HIS A 37 14.93 -0.60 2.57
N LEU A 38 14.35 -0.93 3.72
CA LEU A 38 13.00 -1.51 3.79
C LEU A 38 11.95 -0.59 3.14
N PHE A 39 11.99 0.71 3.40
CA PHE A 39 11.08 1.67 2.79
C PHE A 39 11.33 1.85 1.29
N VAL A 40 12.58 1.80 0.84
CA VAL A 40 12.92 1.79 -0.59
C VAL A 40 12.34 0.55 -1.28
N LEU A 41 12.51 -0.63 -0.72
CA LEU A 41 11.89 -1.87 -1.22
C LEU A 41 10.36 -1.73 -1.29
N ALA A 42 9.75 -1.24 -0.23
CA ALA A 42 8.31 -1.03 -0.19
C ALA A 42 7.82 -0.07 -1.30
N ALA A 43 8.55 1.01 -1.56
CA ALA A 43 8.23 1.94 -2.63
C ALA A 43 8.41 1.31 -4.02
N GLN A 44 9.50 0.59 -4.25
CA GLN A 44 9.78 -0.10 -5.52
C GLN A 44 8.70 -1.13 -5.86
N HIS A 45 8.15 -1.81 -4.87
CA HIS A 45 7.07 -2.78 -5.03
C HIS A 45 5.66 -2.17 -4.92
N SER A 46 5.56 -0.85 -4.83
CA SER A 46 4.28 -0.14 -4.64
C SER A 46 3.51 -0.60 -3.39
N LEU A 47 4.22 -0.94 -2.33
CA LEU A 47 3.67 -1.42 -1.06
C LEU A 47 3.92 -0.47 0.11
N LEU A 48 4.41 0.75 -0.14
CA LEU A 48 4.80 1.67 0.92
C LEU A 48 3.64 1.99 1.87
N SER A 49 2.43 2.20 1.34
CA SER A 49 1.24 2.49 2.15
C SER A 49 0.86 1.30 3.04
N ALA A 50 0.92 0.08 2.51
CA ALA A 50 0.65 -1.14 3.25
C ALA A 50 1.69 -1.39 4.34
N VAL A 51 2.97 -1.21 4.01
CA VAL A 51 4.08 -1.32 4.96
C VAL A 51 3.93 -0.28 6.07
N TYR A 52 3.66 0.97 5.73
CA TYR A 52 3.46 2.04 6.72
C TYR A 52 2.25 1.75 7.63
N ASP A 53 1.16 1.20 7.12
CA ASP A 53 0.00 0.84 7.96
C ASP A 53 0.35 -0.15 9.07
N VAL A 54 1.28 -1.05 8.81
CA VAL A 54 1.76 -2.03 9.79
C VAL A 54 2.81 -1.41 10.70
N VAL A 55 3.91 -0.90 10.14
CA VAL A 55 5.07 -0.47 10.94
C VAL A 55 4.82 0.84 11.69
N GLY A 56 3.98 1.72 11.17
CA GLY A 56 3.70 3.02 11.78
C GLY A 56 3.09 2.96 13.18
N LYS A 57 2.63 1.79 13.58
CA LYS A 57 2.05 1.53 14.91
C LYS A 57 3.01 0.78 15.84
N THR A 58 4.20 0.47 15.39
CA THR A 58 5.18 -0.29 16.16
C THR A 58 6.07 0.66 16.99
N PRO A 59 6.53 0.22 18.17
CA PRO A 59 7.47 1.01 18.96
C PRO A 59 8.81 1.21 18.25
N GLU A 60 9.27 0.22 17.47
CA GLU A 60 10.52 0.30 16.71
C GLU A 60 10.49 1.45 15.68
N PHE A 61 9.35 1.65 15.01
CA PHE A 61 9.18 2.78 14.10
C PHE A 61 9.20 4.12 14.86
N ALA A 62 8.63 4.17 16.04
CA ALA A 62 8.59 5.38 16.87
C ALA A 62 9.98 5.84 17.32
N GLU A 63 10.96 4.94 17.39
CA GLU A 63 12.35 5.23 17.76
C GLU A 63 13.19 5.76 16.58
N LEU A 64 12.69 5.70 15.36
CA LEU A 64 13.39 6.22 14.18
C LEU A 64 13.47 7.77 14.21
N PRO A 65 14.47 8.35 13.51
CA PRO A 65 14.59 9.81 13.40
C PRO A 65 13.30 10.46 12.89
N ASP A 66 12.94 11.59 13.45
CA ASP A 66 11.71 12.34 13.11
C ASP A 66 11.59 12.62 11.61
N GLU A 67 12.70 12.96 10.98
CA GLU A 67 12.74 13.26 9.55
C GLU A 67 12.35 12.05 8.71
N LEU A 68 12.92 10.87 9.02
CA LEU A 68 12.59 9.63 8.32
C LEU A 68 11.13 9.24 8.52
N ARG A 69 10.63 9.32 9.76
CA ARG A 69 9.22 9.01 10.07
C ARG A 69 8.26 9.91 9.30
N ARG A 70 8.56 11.23 9.28
CA ARG A 70 7.76 12.22 8.57
C ARG A 70 7.76 12.00 7.07
N GLN A 71 8.92 11.71 6.48
CA GLN A 71 9.07 11.43 5.05
C GLN A 71 8.25 10.22 4.64
N VAL A 72 8.38 9.11 5.34
CA VAL A 72 7.65 7.87 5.04
C VAL A 72 6.14 8.08 5.18
N LYS A 73 5.71 8.73 6.26
CA LYS A 73 4.29 9.08 6.48
C LYS A 73 3.74 9.91 5.33
N THR A 74 4.44 10.96 4.93
CA THR A 74 4.02 11.86 3.86
C THR A 74 3.86 11.11 2.54
N GLN A 75 4.84 10.29 2.17
CA GLN A 75 4.79 9.50 0.93
C GLN A 75 3.64 8.47 0.96
N ALA A 76 3.43 7.81 2.09
CA ALA A 76 2.33 6.86 2.24
C ALA A 76 0.97 7.55 2.11
N MET A 77 0.79 8.69 2.78
CA MET A 77 -0.46 9.47 2.70
C MET A 77 -0.72 10.01 1.31
N GLN A 78 0.29 10.50 0.60
CA GLN A 78 0.16 10.93 -0.79
C GLN A 78 -0.31 9.80 -1.70
N SER A 79 0.25 8.60 -1.54
CA SER A 79 -0.18 7.42 -2.30
C SER A 79 -1.64 7.07 -2.02
N ILE A 80 -2.07 7.09 -0.77
CA ILE A 80 -3.47 6.82 -0.38
C ILE A 80 -4.42 7.86 -1.00
N LEU A 81 -4.09 9.15 -0.88
CA LEU A 81 -4.91 10.23 -1.45
C LEU A 81 -5.04 10.11 -2.97
N GLN A 82 -3.96 9.74 -3.66
CA GLN A 82 -4.02 9.48 -5.10
C GLN A 82 -4.98 8.32 -5.43
N GLN A 83 -4.97 7.24 -4.67
CA GLN A 83 -5.88 6.12 -4.89
C GLN A 83 -7.33 6.49 -4.62
N VAL A 84 -7.61 7.21 -3.54
CA VAL A 84 -8.95 7.72 -3.23
C VAL A 84 -9.47 8.61 -4.36
N SER A 85 -8.66 9.55 -4.85
CA SER A 85 -9.03 10.45 -5.93
C SER A 85 -9.29 9.69 -7.24
N ARG A 86 -8.43 8.74 -7.59
CA ARG A 86 -8.62 7.90 -8.79
C ARG A 86 -9.89 7.07 -8.71
N THR A 87 -10.19 6.52 -7.54
CA THR A 87 -11.43 5.76 -7.32
C THR A 87 -12.66 6.65 -7.51
N ALA A 88 -12.65 7.86 -6.96
CA ALA A 88 -13.75 8.81 -7.11
C ALA A 88 -13.97 9.20 -8.58
N LEU A 89 -12.91 9.48 -9.33
CA LEU A 89 -12.99 9.77 -10.77
C LEU A 89 -13.55 8.57 -11.54
N PHE A 90 -13.03 7.37 -11.30
CA PHE A 90 -13.48 6.16 -11.97
C PHE A 90 -14.98 5.90 -11.74
N LEU A 91 -15.47 6.05 -10.51
CA LEU A 91 -16.89 5.88 -10.21
C LEU A 91 -17.78 6.95 -10.86
N THR A 92 -17.23 8.16 -11.08
CA THR A 92 -17.93 9.20 -11.82
C THR A 92 -18.05 8.84 -13.30
N ASP A 93 -16.96 8.40 -13.92
CA ASP A 93 -16.93 7.98 -15.33
C ASP A 93 -17.85 6.77 -15.56
N GLU A 94 -17.87 5.80 -14.64
CA GLU A 94 -18.76 4.64 -14.71
C GLU A 94 -20.25 5.07 -14.71
N LYS A 95 -20.62 6.00 -13.83
CA LYS A 95 -22.00 6.54 -13.81
C LYS A 95 -22.36 7.29 -15.09
N GLU A 96 -21.43 8.04 -15.67
CA GLU A 96 -21.67 8.73 -16.95
C GLU A 96 -21.91 7.73 -18.08
N LEU A 97 -21.13 6.64 -18.13
CA LEU A 97 -21.32 5.56 -19.10
C LEU A 97 -22.70 4.89 -18.92
N GLU A 98 -23.11 4.60 -17.70
CA GLU A 98 -24.43 4.04 -17.39
C GLU A 98 -25.57 4.97 -17.87
N GLN A 99 -25.44 6.27 -17.67
CA GLN A 99 -26.41 7.27 -18.15
C GLN A 99 -26.53 7.30 -19.67
N LEU A 100 -25.44 6.97 -20.38
CA LEU A 100 -25.43 6.83 -21.84
C LEU A 100 -25.93 5.46 -22.32
N GLY A 101 -26.38 4.59 -21.42
CA GLY A 101 -26.87 3.25 -21.72
C GLY A 101 -25.76 2.22 -21.93
N VAL A 102 -24.53 2.55 -21.57
CA VAL A 102 -23.38 1.64 -21.65
C VAL A 102 -23.17 0.98 -20.29
N GLN A 103 -23.13 -0.35 -20.28
CA GLN A 103 -22.78 -1.12 -19.08
C GLN A 103 -21.38 -1.72 -19.24
N PRO A 104 -20.33 -1.06 -18.73
CA PRO A 104 -18.99 -1.57 -18.82
C PRO A 104 -18.77 -2.75 -17.89
N LEU A 105 -17.97 -3.72 -18.30
CA LEU A 105 -17.43 -4.72 -17.41
C LEU A 105 -16.09 -4.23 -16.84
N VAL A 106 -16.04 -4.03 -15.53
CA VAL A 106 -14.83 -3.61 -14.82
C VAL A 106 -13.93 -4.80 -14.57
N MET A 107 -12.67 -4.71 -14.99
CA MET A 107 -11.68 -5.78 -14.82
C MET A 107 -10.48 -5.26 -14.03
N LYS A 108 -9.83 -6.16 -13.27
CA LYS A 108 -8.61 -5.83 -12.51
C LYS A 108 -8.77 -4.63 -11.57
N GLY A 109 -7.84 -3.70 -11.60
CA GLY A 109 -7.81 -2.43 -10.87
C GLY A 109 -8.63 -2.40 -9.59
N ILE A 110 -9.76 -1.72 -9.63
CA ILE A 110 -10.67 -1.56 -8.49
C ILE A 110 -11.21 -2.90 -7.95
N VAL A 111 -11.45 -3.86 -8.83
CA VAL A 111 -11.91 -5.21 -8.44
C VAL A 111 -10.83 -5.92 -7.62
N CYS A 112 -9.58 -5.93 -8.09
CA CYS A 112 -8.48 -6.53 -7.36
C CYS A 112 -8.19 -5.81 -6.03
N ARG A 113 -8.42 -4.50 -5.96
CA ARG A 113 -8.28 -3.74 -4.72
C ARG A 113 -9.24 -4.21 -3.63
N SER A 114 -10.45 -4.62 -3.99
CA SER A 114 -11.45 -5.11 -3.03
C SER A 114 -11.02 -6.40 -2.32
N LEU A 115 -10.03 -7.11 -2.85
CA LEU A 115 -9.46 -8.32 -2.24
C LEU A 115 -8.43 -8.00 -1.14
N TYR A 116 -7.97 -6.76 -1.03
CA TYR A 116 -7.05 -6.34 0.02
C TYR A 116 -7.82 -6.01 1.30
N PRO A 117 -7.23 -6.26 2.48
CA PRO A 117 -7.85 -5.90 3.76
C PRO A 117 -8.23 -4.41 3.84
N LYS A 118 -7.40 -3.56 3.22
CA LYS A 118 -7.61 -2.13 3.09
C LYS A 118 -7.42 -1.72 1.63
N PRO A 119 -8.50 -1.63 0.84
CA PRO A 119 -8.42 -1.40 -0.60
C PRO A 119 -7.63 -0.17 -1.03
N ASP A 120 -7.73 0.94 -0.28
CA ASP A 120 -7.04 2.19 -0.61
C ASP A 120 -5.52 2.14 -0.43
N LEU A 121 -5.00 1.11 0.24
CA LEU A 121 -3.57 0.89 0.41
C LEU A 121 -2.92 0.13 -0.75
N ARG A 122 -3.72 -0.39 -1.68
CA ARG A 122 -3.22 -1.02 -2.89
C ARG A 122 -3.15 0.01 -4.01
N PRO A 123 -1.96 0.44 -4.45
CA PRO A 123 -1.84 1.31 -5.61
C PRO A 123 -2.30 0.60 -6.88
N SER A 124 -3.10 1.27 -7.69
CA SER A 124 -3.40 0.84 -9.05
C SER A 124 -3.20 2.02 -10.01
N GLY A 125 -2.56 1.75 -11.16
CA GLY A 125 -2.30 2.77 -12.19
C GLY A 125 -3.43 2.88 -13.18
N ASP A 126 -3.95 1.74 -13.62
CA ASP A 126 -4.91 1.61 -14.72
C ASP A 126 -6.18 0.90 -14.25
N GLU A 127 -7.32 1.39 -14.74
CA GLU A 127 -8.59 0.70 -14.65
C GLU A 127 -8.94 0.14 -16.03
N ASP A 128 -9.15 -1.17 -16.12
CA ASP A 128 -9.51 -1.83 -17.36
C ASP A 128 -11.04 -1.98 -17.46
N LEU A 129 -11.61 -1.47 -18.54
CA LEU A 129 -13.02 -1.59 -18.87
C LEU A 129 -13.20 -2.36 -20.16
N LEU A 130 -14.10 -3.33 -20.16
CA LEU A 130 -14.61 -3.95 -21.39
C LEU A 130 -15.96 -3.30 -21.71
N ILE A 131 -16.05 -2.65 -22.85
CA ILE A 131 -17.27 -2.05 -23.35
C ILE A 131 -17.83 -2.98 -24.43
N PRO A 132 -19.08 -3.50 -24.26
CA PRO A 132 -19.70 -4.40 -25.23
C PRO A 132 -20.08 -3.69 -26.53
#